data_f64b5a34bca1af694bf41363bcbac43c
#
_entry.id   f64b5a34bca1af694bf41363bcbac43c
#
_cell.length_a   1.000
_cell.length_b   1.000
_cell.length_c   1.000
_cell.angle_alpha   90.00
_cell.angle_beta   90.00
_cell.angle_gamma   90.00
#
_symmetry.space_group_name_H-M   'P 1'
#
loop_
_entity.id
_entity.type
_entity.pdbx_description
1 polymer ?
#
loop_
_entity_poly.entity_id
_entity_poly.type
_entity_poly.pdbx_seq_one_letter_code
_entity_poly.pdbx_strand_id
1 'polypeptide(L)'
;MTKLIIKGNAKIIKLIARDEALHLSGTQHILNIMQEGKDDPEMAIVAAQCREEAIQMFKEAAEQEKDWAEYLFKDGSMIGLNKDILCQYVEYITNARMTAVGLPAQFESKSNPIPWINSWLVSDNVQVAPQEAEISSYLVGQIDSQVDASDFGDFDL
;
A
#
# COMPACT_ATOMS: atom_id res chain seq x y z
N MET A 1 5.81 3.75 30.30
CA MET A 1 4.51 3.31 29.76
C MET A 1 4.31 3.71 28.29
N THR A 2 4.70 4.91 27.88
CA THR A 2 4.54 5.43 26.50
C THR A 2 5.27 4.58 25.42
N LYS A 3 6.40 3.97 25.76
CA LYS A 3 7.19 3.12 24.83
C LYS A 3 6.46 1.84 24.35
N LEU A 4 5.50 1.34 25.11
CA LEU A 4 4.78 0.10 24.77
C LEU A 4 3.64 0.34 23.76
N ILE A 5 2.95 1.47 23.89
CA ILE A 5 1.83 1.85 23.00
C ILE A 5 2.33 2.10 21.59
N ILE A 6 3.46 2.79 21.44
CA ILE A 6 4.07 3.08 20.14
C ILE A 6 4.52 1.80 19.44
N LYS A 7 5.06 0.82 20.17
CA LYS A 7 5.49 -0.46 19.59
C LYS A 7 4.33 -1.30 19.05
N GLY A 8 3.19 -1.32 19.74
CA GLY A 8 1.98 -2.03 19.30
C GLY A 8 1.45 -1.44 18.00
N ASN A 9 1.24 -0.13 17.95
CA ASN A 9 0.76 0.56 16.76
C ASN A 9 1.74 0.39 15.58
N ALA A 10 3.04 0.51 15.81
CA ALA A 10 4.06 0.30 14.80
C ALA A 10 4.01 -1.13 14.21
N LYS A 11 3.76 -2.15 15.05
CA LYS A 11 3.61 -3.54 14.59
C LYS A 11 2.37 -3.69 13.69
N ILE A 12 1.24 -3.12 14.09
CA ILE A 12 0.01 -3.15 13.28
C ILE A 12 0.23 -2.50 11.92
N ILE A 13 0.82 -1.30 11.88
CA ILE A 13 1.12 -0.60 10.63
C ILE A 13 2.06 -1.41 9.75
N LYS A 14 3.06 -2.08 10.33
CA LYS A 14 3.97 -2.95 9.58
C LYS A 14 3.24 -4.13 8.92
N LEU A 15 2.27 -4.73 9.59
CA LEU A 15 1.47 -5.82 9.04
C LEU A 15 0.56 -5.33 7.92
N ILE A 16 -0.09 -4.18 8.12
CA ILE A 16 -0.89 -3.54 7.06
C ILE A 16 -0.01 -3.26 5.83
N ALA A 17 1.17 -2.65 6.01
CA ALA A 17 2.09 -2.35 4.91
C ALA A 17 2.54 -3.62 4.14
N ARG A 18 2.68 -4.76 4.84
CA ARG A 18 2.95 -6.05 4.21
C ARG A 18 1.80 -6.50 3.31
N ASP A 19 0.59 -6.43 3.82
CA ASP A 19 -0.60 -6.88 3.09
C ASP A 19 -0.86 -5.96 1.88
N GLU A 20 -0.71 -4.66 2.05
CA GLU A 20 -0.78 -3.69 0.95
C GLU A 20 0.31 -3.89 -0.11
N ALA A 21 1.51 -4.30 0.27
CA ALA A 21 2.57 -4.64 -0.68
C ALA A 21 2.18 -5.86 -1.55
N LEU A 22 1.46 -6.82 -0.98
CA LEU A 22 0.94 -7.99 -1.72
C LEU A 22 -0.17 -7.58 -2.70
N HIS A 23 -1.14 -6.78 -2.24
CA HIS A 23 -2.21 -6.23 -3.09
C HIS A 23 -1.64 -5.43 -4.26
N LEU A 24 -0.67 -4.57 -3.98
CA LEU A 24 0.01 -3.78 -5.00
C LEU A 24 0.73 -4.65 -6.03
N SER A 25 1.47 -5.68 -5.58
CA SER A 25 2.19 -6.59 -6.48
C SER A 25 1.22 -7.36 -7.38
N GLY A 26 0.10 -7.82 -6.83
CA GLY A 26 -0.97 -8.48 -7.59
C GLY A 26 -1.58 -7.55 -8.65
N THR A 27 -1.92 -6.32 -8.28
CA THR A 27 -2.46 -5.32 -9.19
C THR A 27 -1.48 -4.97 -10.31
N GLN A 28 -0.21 -4.74 -9.98
CA GLN A 28 0.84 -4.48 -10.98
C GLN A 28 1.01 -5.65 -11.96
N HIS A 29 0.95 -6.87 -11.45
CA HIS A 29 1.03 -8.07 -12.28
C HIS A 29 -0.14 -8.16 -13.26
N ILE A 30 -1.38 -7.94 -12.79
CA ILE A 30 -2.58 -7.92 -13.64
C ILE A 30 -2.47 -6.85 -14.72
N LEU A 31 -2.07 -5.63 -14.37
CA LEU A 31 -1.89 -4.54 -15.34
C LEU A 31 -0.85 -4.88 -16.40
N ASN A 32 0.25 -5.54 -16.02
CA ASN A 32 1.28 -5.96 -16.97
C ASN A 32 0.74 -7.05 -17.93
N ILE A 33 -0.01 -8.03 -17.44
CA ILE A 33 -0.66 -9.05 -18.29
C ILE A 33 -1.60 -8.38 -19.30
N MET A 34 -2.44 -7.44 -18.85
CA MET A 34 -3.36 -6.72 -19.73
C MET A 34 -2.62 -5.91 -20.81
N GLN A 35 -1.53 -5.25 -20.46
CA GLN A 35 -0.70 -4.50 -21.40
C GLN A 35 0.02 -5.40 -22.41
N GLU A 36 0.41 -6.62 -22.02
CA GLU A 36 1.00 -7.58 -22.94
C GLU A 36 0.01 -8.08 -24.01
N GLY A 37 -1.27 -8.09 -23.71
CA GLY A 37 -2.34 -8.46 -24.63
C GLY A 37 -2.25 -9.90 -25.17
N LYS A 38 -1.55 -10.81 -24.48
CA LYS A 38 -1.38 -12.19 -24.95
C LYS A 38 -2.68 -12.97 -24.95
N ASP A 39 -3.47 -12.80 -23.90
CA ASP A 39 -4.75 -13.49 -23.73
C ASP A 39 -5.91 -12.69 -24.34
N ASP A 40 -5.79 -11.38 -24.38
CA ASP A 40 -6.76 -10.46 -24.95
C ASP A 40 -6.04 -9.26 -25.63
N PRO A 41 -5.86 -9.30 -26.96
CA PRO A 41 -5.21 -8.22 -27.69
C PRO A 41 -5.92 -6.86 -27.61
N GLU A 42 -7.24 -6.83 -27.35
CA GLU A 42 -8.00 -5.58 -27.22
C GLU A 42 -7.57 -4.84 -25.95
N MET A 43 -7.20 -5.55 -24.89
CA MET A 43 -6.68 -4.94 -23.65
C MET A 43 -5.38 -4.16 -23.88
N ALA A 44 -4.48 -4.64 -24.74
CA ALA A 44 -3.26 -3.91 -25.07
C ALA A 44 -3.57 -2.58 -25.79
N ILE A 45 -4.61 -2.57 -26.63
CA ILE A 45 -5.06 -1.34 -27.32
C ILE A 45 -5.62 -0.36 -26.30
N VAL A 46 -6.50 -0.81 -25.39
CA VAL A 46 -7.06 0.02 -24.32
C VAL A 46 -5.96 0.55 -23.41
N ALA A 47 -5.02 -0.28 -23.01
CA ALA A 47 -3.89 0.14 -22.17
C ALA A 47 -3.05 1.23 -22.86
N ALA A 48 -2.82 1.11 -24.16
CA ALA A 48 -2.11 2.13 -24.94
C ALA A 48 -2.89 3.45 -25.02
N GLN A 49 -4.21 3.38 -25.19
CA GLN A 49 -5.07 4.58 -25.24
C GLN A 49 -5.14 5.31 -23.89
N CYS A 50 -5.19 4.57 -22.78
CA CYS A 50 -5.28 5.14 -21.43
C CYS A 50 -3.90 5.55 -20.85
N ARG A 51 -2.80 5.37 -21.58
CA ARG A 51 -1.45 5.57 -21.06
C ARG A 51 -1.20 6.96 -20.49
N GLU A 52 -1.58 8.00 -21.22
CA GLU A 52 -1.37 9.39 -20.80
C GLU A 52 -2.26 9.75 -19.59
N GLU A 53 -3.49 9.25 -19.56
CA GLU A 53 -4.38 9.42 -18.42
C GLU A 53 -3.82 8.73 -17.17
N ALA A 54 -3.30 7.52 -17.31
CA ALA A 54 -2.64 6.80 -16.21
C ALA A 54 -1.42 7.57 -15.67
N ILE A 55 -0.59 8.15 -16.54
CA ILE A 55 0.53 9.01 -16.12
C ILE A 55 0.03 10.21 -15.32
N GLN A 56 -1.03 10.86 -15.80
CA GLN A 56 -1.62 12.01 -15.10
C GLN A 56 -2.17 11.63 -13.73
N MET A 57 -2.86 10.49 -13.61
CA MET A 57 -3.37 9.97 -12.32
C MET A 57 -2.24 9.73 -11.31
N PHE A 58 -1.10 9.18 -11.73
CA PHE A 58 0.07 9.01 -10.87
C PHE A 58 0.63 10.36 -10.38
N LYS A 59 0.66 11.37 -11.25
CA LYS A 59 1.12 12.71 -10.88
C LYS A 59 0.18 13.38 -9.88
N GLU A 60 -1.12 13.28 -10.12
CA GLU A 60 -2.13 13.83 -9.20
C GLU A 60 -2.09 13.15 -7.82
N ALA A 61 -1.96 11.83 -7.80
CA ALA A 61 -1.79 11.10 -6.54
C ALA A 61 -0.51 11.53 -5.80
N ALA A 62 0.60 11.73 -6.52
CA ALA A 62 1.84 12.22 -5.91
C ALA A 62 1.68 13.63 -5.32
N GLU A 63 0.97 14.53 -5.99
CA GLU A 63 0.71 15.87 -5.44
C GLU A 63 -0.19 15.81 -4.19
N GLN A 64 -1.22 14.97 -4.16
CA GLN A 64 -2.05 14.77 -2.97
C GLN A 64 -1.23 14.25 -1.77
N GLU A 65 -0.30 13.33 -2.01
CA GLU A 65 0.60 12.82 -0.96
C GLU A 65 1.59 13.90 -0.48
N LYS A 66 2.05 14.79 -1.37
CA LYS A 66 2.90 15.93 -0.98
C LYS A 66 2.12 16.95 -0.13
N ASP A 67 0.87 17.25 -0.49
CA ASP A 67 -0.02 18.09 0.31
C ASP A 67 -0.23 17.50 1.71
N TRP A 68 -0.39 16.19 1.80
CA TRP A 68 -0.46 15.47 3.07
C TRP A 68 0.83 15.57 3.85
N ALA A 69 1.99 15.44 3.20
CA ALA A 69 3.30 15.65 3.83
C ALA A 69 3.44 17.07 4.40
N GLU A 70 2.98 18.09 3.67
CA GLU A 70 2.96 19.46 4.14
C GLU A 70 2.09 19.62 5.38
N TYR A 71 0.90 19.05 5.37
CA TYR A 71 0.00 19.06 6.52
C TYR A 71 0.62 18.40 7.76
N LEU A 72 1.26 17.23 7.59
CA LEU A 72 1.90 16.49 8.69
C LEU A 72 3.03 17.28 9.35
N PHE A 73 3.78 18.07 8.60
CA PHE A 73 4.94 18.82 9.09
C PHE A 73 4.68 20.32 9.30
N LYS A 74 3.42 20.76 9.26
CA LYS A 74 3.05 22.18 9.43
C LYS A 74 3.52 22.78 10.76
N ASP A 75 3.59 21.97 11.82
CA ASP A 75 3.96 22.39 13.17
C ASP A 75 5.43 22.06 13.52
N GLY A 76 6.20 21.53 12.57
CA GLY A 76 7.62 21.23 12.74
C GLY A 76 8.03 19.86 12.20
N SER A 77 9.32 19.57 12.31
CA SER A 77 9.95 18.35 11.79
C SER A 77 10.24 17.34 12.90
N MET A 78 10.38 16.06 12.50
CA MET A 78 10.88 15.00 13.37
C MET A 78 12.37 14.76 13.12
N ILE A 79 13.05 14.09 14.06
CA ILE A 79 14.45 13.70 13.89
C ILE A 79 14.56 12.73 12.69
N GLY A 80 15.29 13.14 11.66
CA GLY A 80 15.53 12.34 10.46
C GLY A 80 14.40 12.32 9.45
N LEU A 81 13.32 13.10 9.66
CA LEU A 81 12.21 13.22 8.72
C LEU A 81 11.58 14.61 8.77
N ASN A 82 11.44 15.23 7.61
CA ASN A 82 10.78 16.51 7.41
C ASN A 82 9.95 16.48 6.13
N LYS A 83 9.24 17.57 5.85
CA LYS A 83 8.41 17.73 4.64
C LYS A 83 9.21 17.42 3.37
N ASP A 84 10.37 18.04 3.19
CA ASP A 84 11.13 17.93 1.94
C ASP A 84 11.61 16.50 1.68
N ILE A 85 12.11 15.84 2.71
CA ILE A 85 12.52 14.43 2.65
C ILE A 85 11.32 13.52 2.32
N LEU A 86 10.17 13.77 2.93
CA LEU A 86 8.98 12.98 2.65
C LEU A 86 8.45 13.23 1.23
N CYS A 87 8.44 14.47 0.74
CA CYS A 87 8.08 14.78 -0.65
C CYS A 87 9.03 14.09 -1.65
N GLN A 88 10.35 14.09 -1.39
CA GLN A 88 11.30 13.35 -2.23
C GLN A 88 11.04 11.84 -2.20
N TYR A 89 10.63 11.30 -1.06
CA TYR A 89 10.25 9.89 -0.98
C TYR A 89 8.97 9.58 -1.78
N VAL A 90 7.97 10.45 -1.73
CA VAL A 90 6.76 10.33 -2.58
C VAL A 90 7.13 10.28 -4.05
N GLU A 91 7.99 11.18 -4.52
CA GLU A 91 8.47 11.17 -5.91
C GLU A 91 9.22 9.88 -6.27
N TYR A 92 10.13 9.45 -5.40
CA TYR A 92 10.89 8.22 -5.58
C TYR A 92 9.97 7.00 -5.70
N ILE A 93 9.02 6.85 -4.76
CA ILE A 93 8.11 5.70 -4.76
C ILE A 93 7.14 5.74 -5.94
N THR A 94 6.66 6.92 -6.34
CA THR A 94 5.81 7.09 -7.52
C THR A 94 6.54 6.66 -8.79
N ASN A 95 7.79 7.10 -9.00
CA ASN A 95 8.61 6.64 -10.12
C ASN A 95 8.78 5.12 -10.13
N ALA A 96 9.02 4.51 -8.97
CA ALA A 96 9.16 3.06 -8.86
C ALA A 96 7.86 2.33 -9.25
N ARG A 97 6.70 2.85 -8.84
CA ARG A 97 5.39 2.28 -9.16
C ARG A 97 5.03 2.45 -10.63
N MET A 98 5.30 3.61 -11.20
CA MET A 98 5.12 3.87 -12.62
C MET A 98 5.97 2.91 -13.46
N THR A 99 7.25 2.78 -13.13
CA THR A 99 8.16 1.86 -13.84
C THR A 99 7.70 0.40 -13.74
N ALA A 100 7.19 -0.02 -12.59
CA ALA A 100 6.69 -1.39 -12.38
C ALA A 100 5.49 -1.75 -13.26
N VAL A 101 4.74 -0.76 -13.74
CA VAL A 101 3.63 -0.94 -14.70
C VAL A 101 3.96 -0.42 -16.11
N GLY A 102 5.25 -0.35 -16.46
CA GLY A 102 5.69 0.01 -17.80
C GLY A 102 5.50 1.49 -18.19
N LEU A 103 5.23 2.37 -17.22
CA LEU A 103 5.13 3.81 -17.44
C LEU A 103 6.50 4.50 -17.20
N PRO A 104 6.80 5.60 -17.90
CA PRO A 104 8.05 6.34 -17.70
C PRO A 104 8.02 7.11 -16.37
N ALA A 105 9.16 7.12 -15.67
CA ALA A 105 9.34 7.96 -14.49
C ALA A 105 9.11 9.45 -14.83
N GLN A 106 8.46 10.17 -13.94
CA GLN A 106 8.06 11.58 -14.16
C GLN A 106 8.77 12.56 -13.24
N PHE A 107 9.39 12.08 -12.15
CA PHE A 107 10.03 12.93 -11.14
C PHE A 107 11.54 12.79 -11.15
N GLU A 108 12.23 13.81 -10.63
CA GLU A 108 13.70 13.83 -10.61
C GLU A 108 14.31 12.92 -9.54
N SER A 109 13.57 12.63 -8.48
CA SER A 109 14.03 11.79 -7.37
C SER A 109 14.29 10.35 -7.82
N LYS A 110 15.58 9.97 -7.93
CA LYS A 110 16.03 8.66 -8.43
C LYS A 110 16.47 7.70 -7.33
N SER A 111 16.67 8.19 -6.12
CA SER A 111 17.16 7.39 -5.00
C SER A 111 16.27 7.56 -3.78
N ASN A 112 16.16 6.50 -2.98
CA ASN A 112 15.38 6.55 -1.75
C ASN A 112 16.04 7.50 -0.72
N PRO A 113 15.40 8.63 -0.36
CA PRO A 113 15.96 9.58 0.61
C PRO A 113 15.90 9.08 2.05
N ILE A 114 15.13 8.00 2.30
CA ILE A 114 14.95 7.40 3.63
C ILE A 114 15.24 5.89 3.60
N PRO A 115 16.46 5.46 3.26
CA PRO A 115 16.78 4.04 3.02
C PRO A 115 16.54 3.14 4.23
N TRP A 116 16.53 3.69 5.43
CA TRP A 116 16.22 2.97 6.67
C TRP A 116 14.78 2.39 6.68
N ILE A 117 13.85 2.95 5.90
CA ILE A 117 12.47 2.44 5.83
C ILE A 117 12.43 1.03 5.22
N ASN A 118 13.36 0.69 4.34
CA ASN A 118 13.40 -0.62 3.70
C ASN A 118 13.55 -1.73 4.75
N SER A 119 14.41 -1.55 5.76
CA SER A 119 14.57 -2.52 6.84
C SER A 119 13.32 -2.66 7.70
N TRP A 120 12.50 -1.62 7.72
CA TRP A 120 11.24 -1.60 8.46
C TRP A 120 10.11 -2.29 7.69
N LEU A 121 10.11 -2.15 6.36
CA LEU A 121 9.12 -2.77 5.47
C LEU A 121 9.39 -4.25 5.21
N VAL A 122 10.63 -4.74 5.41
CA VAL A 122 10.94 -6.17 5.32
C VAL A 122 10.17 -6.92 6.41
N SER A 123 9.28 -7.80 5.99
CA SER A 123 8.35 -8.52 6.86
C SER A 123 8.80 -9.93 7.25
N ASP A 124 9.99 -10.37 6.81
CA ASP A 124 10.48 -11.74 7.00
C ASP A 124 10.54 -12.19 8.47
N ASN A 125 10.57 -11.24 9.41
CA ASN A 125 10.59 -11.49 10.84
C ASN A 125 9.22 -11.30 11.54
N VAL A 126 8.15 -11.03 10.78
CA VAL A 126 6.80 -10.95 11.34
C VAL A 126 6.13 -12.30 11.17
N GLN A 127 6.45 -13.22 12.07
CA GLN A 127 6.05 -14.62 11.96
C GLN A 127 4.56 -14.86 12.23
N VAL A 128 3.84 -13.90 12.81
CA VAL A 128 2.45 -14.13 13.26
C VAL A 128 1.62 -12.89 12.99
N ALA A 129 0.48 -13.05 12.34
CA ALA A 129 -0.53 -11.99 12.23
C ALA A 129 -1.02 -11.59 13.63
N PRO A 130 -1.46 -10.35 13.87
CA PRO A 130 -2.00 -9.95 15.17
C PRO A 130 -3.12 -10.87 15.63
N GLN A 131 -3.96 -11.33 14.70
CA GLN A 131 -5.03 -12.28 14.95
C GLN A 131 -4.51 -13.64 15.45
N GLU A 132 -3.34 -14.08 14.99
CA GLU A 132 -2.73 -15.36 15.40
C GLU A 132 -1.95 -15.22 16.71
N ALA A 133 -1.40 -14.02 17.00
CA ALA A 133 -0.65 -13.78 18.24
C ALA A 133 -1.57 -13.56 19.46
N GLU A 134 -2.80 -13.16 19.24
CA GLU A 134 -3.79 -12.80 20.28
C GLU A 134 -4.95 -13.79 20.41
N ILE A 135 -4.87 -14.94 19.77
CA ILE A 135 -5.85 -16.04 19.97
C ILE A 135 -6.05 -16.37 21.44
N SER A 136 -5.04 -16.13 22.30
CA SER A 136 -5.16 -16.30 23.75
C SER A 136 -5.98 -15.22 24.46
N SER A 137 -6.20 -14.05 23.85
CA SER A 137 -7.02 -12.97 24.39
C SER A 137 -8.41 -12.89 23.71
N TYR A 138 -8.61 -13.56 22.59
CA TYR A 138 -9.93 -13.76 22.01
C TYR A 138 -10.63 -14.89 22.76
N LEU A 139 -11.73 -14.57 23.41
CA LEU A 139 -12.63 -15.57 23.97
C LEU A 139 -13.33 -16.30 22.79
N VAL A 140 -12.69 -17.35 22.31
CA VAL A 140 -13.16 -18.19 21.18
C VAL A 140 -14.56 -18.80 21.44
N GLY A 141 -15.11 -18.68 22.62
CA GLY A 141 -16.43 -19.17 23.00
C GLY A 141 -17.59 -18.18 22.82
N GLN A 142 -17.37 -16.98 22.29
CA GLN A 142 -18.42 -15.96 22.14
C GLN A 142 -18.86 -15.69 20.69
N ILE A 143 -18.23 -16.35 19.72
CA ILE A 143 -18.72 -16.29 18.34
C ILE A 143 -19.59 -17.53 18.14
N ASP A 144 -20.89 -17.31 18.05
CA ASP A 144 -21.80 -18.34 17.58
C ASP A 144 -21.47 -18.62 16.10
N SER A 145 -20.77 -19.71 15.87
CA SER A 145 -20.41 -20.17 14.52
C SER A 145 -21.45 -21.09 13.90
N GLN A 146 -22.58 -21.31 14.58
CA GLN A 146 -23.71 -22.05 14.01
C GLN A 146 -24.51 -21.10 13.11
N VAL A 147 -24.10 -21.02 11.87
CA VAL A 147 -24.89 -20.35 10.82
C VAL A 147 -25.88 -21.37 10.29
N ASP A 148 -27.19 -21.15 10.52
CA ASP A 148 -28.25 -21.95 9.97
C ASP A 148 -28.69 -21.41 8.60
N ALA A 149 -29.18 -22.26 7.72
CA ALA A 149 -29.72 -21.87 6.43
C ALA A 149 -30.90 -20.86 6.54
N SER A 150 -31.55 -20.79 7.70
CA SER A 150 -32.57 -19.80 8.01
C SER A 150 -32.04 -18.38 8.21
N ASP A 151 -30.75 -18.22 8.50
CA ASP A 151 -30.11 -16.92 8.67
C ASP A 151 -29.92 -16.16 7.34
N PHE A 152 -30.10 -16.86 6.22
CA PHE A 152 -30.03 -16.32 4.86
C PHE A 152 -31.41 -16.22 4.17
N GLY A 153 -32.49 -16.37 4.96
CA GLY A 153 -33.85 -16.58 4.45
C GLY A 153 -34.52 -15.44 3.70
N ASP A 154 -33.87 -14.28 3.53
CA ASP A 154 -34.46 -13.10 2.87
C ASP A 154 -33.59 -12.50 1.75
N PHE A 155 -32.64 -13.27 1.20
CA PHE A 155 -31.93 -12.86 -0.03
C PHE A 155 -32.54 -13.58 -1.23
N ASP A 156 -33.52 -12.95 -1.87
CA ASP A 156 -33.90 -13.27 -3.25
C ASP A 156 -32.72 -12.93 -4.17
N LEU A 157 -32.12 -13.95 -4.79
CA LEU A 157 -31.14 -13.84 -5.85
C LEU A 157 -31.83 -13.65 -7.19
#